data_9ebb20e3ec5cd0f051af5205df897808
#
_entry.id   9ebb20e3ec5cd0f051af5205df897808
#
_cell.length_a   1.000
_cell.length_b   1.000
_cell.length_c   1.000
_cell.angle_alpha   90.00
_cell.angle_beta   90.00
_cell.angle_gamma   90.00
#
_symmetry.space_group_name_H-M   'P 1'
#
loop_
_entity.id
_entity.type
_entity.pdbx_description
1 polymer ?
#
loop_
_entity_poly.entity_id
_entity_poly.type
_entity_poly.pdbx_seq_one_letter_code
_entity_poly.pdbx_strand_id
1 'polypeptide(L)'
;MPKIFHISGAINFGAPGRIVEQIGLLAQKNGYECLVAHSTRNENPSQLRHYAMTNRWQEVVHALGAKFLDLHGLLSTKQTRELVDRIKEYQPDIIHLHNIHGYFCNFKVLFEYLDSVDIPVVWTLHDCWPFTGRCFHFVGVDCDK
;
A
#
# COMPACT_ATOMS: atom_id res chain seq x y z
N MET A 1 -0.29 12.15 -20.65
CA MET A 1 -0.49 12.64 -19.27
C MET A 1 0.28 11.70 -18.36
N PRO A 2 1.18 12.18 -17.52
CA PRO A 2 1.94 11.31 -16.65
C PRO A 2 1.02 10.63 -15.61
N LYS A 3 1.38 9.41 -15.23
CA LYS A 3 0.53 8.53 -14.40
C LYS A 3 1.20 8.17 -13.08
N ILE A 4 0.47 8.29 -12.00
CA ILE A 4 0.91 7.85 -10.66
C ILE A 4 0.04 6.68 -10.20
N PHE A 5 0.69 5.59 -9.77
CA PHE A 5 0.02 4.46 -9.16
C PHE A 5 0.32 4.44 -7.67
N HIS A 6 -0.69 4.72 -6.85
CA HIS A 6 -0.57 4.69 -5.39
C HIS A 6 -0.91 3.31 -4.83
N ILE A 7 -0.14 2.83 -3.85
CA ILE A 7 -0.41 1.61 -3.08
C ILE A 7 -0.51 2.00 -1.61
N SER A 8 -1.66 1.74 -0.98
CA SER A 8 -1.91 2.18 0.39
C SER A 8 -2.78 1.19 1.16
N GLY A 9 -2.60 1.11 2.47
CA GLY A 9 -3.50 0.38 3.36
C GLY A 9 -4.85 1.07 3.60
N ALA A 10 -5.04 2.31 3.10
CA ALA A 10 -6.26 3.09 3.30
C ALA A 10 -6.49 4.08 2.15
N ILE A 11 -7.76 4.39 1.88
CA ILE A 11 -8.16 5.49 0.99
C ILE A 11 -9.15 6.40 1.72
N ASN A 12 -8.86 7.70 1.78
CA ASN A 12 -9.65 8.73 2.47
C ASN A 12 -10.11 8.35 3.89
N PHE A 13 -9.39 7.43 4.55
CA PHE A 13 -9.67 6.92 5.89
C PHE A 13 -8.48 7.17 6.83
N GLY A 14 -8.74 7.72 8.02
CA GLY A 14 -7.68 8.07 8.97
C GLY A 14 -6.70 9.11 8.40
N ALA A 15 -5.59 9.37 9.11
CA ALA A 15 -4.57 10.32 8.66
C ALA A 15 -3.85 9.84 7.37
N PRO A 16 -3.34 8.60 7.29
CA PRO A 16 -2.65 8.13 6.10
C PRO A 16 -3.53 8.17 4.84
N GLY A 17 -4.77 7.67 4.93
CA GLY A 17 -5.68 7.65 3.78
C GLY A 17 -6.08 9.03 3.30
N ARG A 18 -6.23 10.02 4.21
CA ARG A 18 -6.47 11.42 3.84
C ARG A 18 -5.26 12.06 3.15
N ILE A 19 -4.06 11.71 3.56
CA ILE A 19 -2.83 12.18 2.89
C ILE A 19 -2.76 11.61 1.47
N VAL A 20 -3.06 10.33 1.26
CA VAL A 20 -3.17 9.72 -0.08
C VAL A 20 -4.16 10.48 -0.96
N GLU A 21 -5.36 10.74 -0.43
CA GLU A 21 -6.39 11.51 -1.13
C GLU A 21 -5.90 12.90 -1.54
N GLN A 22 -5.31 13.64 -0.60
CA GLN A 22 -4.84 15.01 -0.84
C GLN A 22 -3.70 15.05 -1.87
N ILE A 23 -2.72 14.13 -1.77
CA ILE A 23 -1.62 14.03 -2.73
C ILE A 23 -2.16 13.69 -4.12
N GLY A 24 -3.05 12.71 -4.24
CA GLY A 24 -3.63 12.33 -5.52
C GLY A 24 -4.44 13.45 -6.16
N LEU A 25 -5.28 14.17 -5.39
CA LEU A 25 -6.04 15.31 -5.89
C LEU A 25 -5.14 16.47 -6.31
N LEU A 26 -4.06 16.72 -5.56
CA LEU A 26 -3.08 17.75 -5.93
C LEU A 26 -2.33 17.35 -7.22
N ALA A 27 -1.96 16.09 -7.36
CA ALA A 27 -1.33 15.57 -8.57
C ALA A 27 -2.26 15.71 -9.78
N GLN A 28 -3.55 15.39 -9.65
CA GLN A 28 -4.54 15.58 -10.72
C GLN A 28 -4.67 17.06 -11.14
N LYS A 29 -4.67 17.99 -10.19
CA LYS A 29 -4.67 19.43 -10.48
C LYS A 29 -3.43 19.87 -11.26
N ASN A 30 -2.32 19.14 -11.14
CA ASN A 30 -1.08 19.38 -11.86
C ASN A 30 -0.94 18.52 -13.13
N GLY A 31 -2.01 17.92 -13.61
CA GLY A 31 -2.05 17.22 -14.88
C GLY A 31 -1.58 15.76 -14.83
N TYR A 32 -1.55 15.13 -13.66
CA TYR A 32 -1.29 13.71 -13.52
C TYR A 32 -2.58 12.89 -13.51
N GLU A 33 -2.55 11.69 -14.07
CA GLU A 33 -3.58 10.67 -13.83
C GLU A 33 -3.20 9.86 -12.60
N CYS A 34 -4.14 9.61 -11.68
CA CYS A 34 -3.89 8.86 -10.46
C CYS A 34 -4.81 7.64 -10.35
N LEU A 35 -4.24 6.50 -9.95
CA LEU A 35 -4.96 5.30 -9.58
C LEU A 35 -4.47 4.80 -8.21
N VAL A 36 -5.40 4.47 -7.31
CA VAL A 36 -5.09 4.02 -5.95
C VAL A 36 -5.51 2.57 -5.77
N ALA A 37 -4.58 1.70 -5.41
CA ALA A 37 -4.84 0.35 -4.93
C ALA A 37 -4.80 0.35 -3.40
N HIS A 38 -5.82 -0.19 -2.73
CA HIS A 38 -5.91 -0.13 -1.28
C HIS A 38 -6.49 -1.40 -0.64
N SER A 39 -6.38 -1.49 0.71
CA SER A 39 -7.03 -2.51 1.52
C SER A 39 -8.53 -2.23 1.66
N THR A 40 -9.36 -3.26 1.69
CA THR A 40 -10.83 -3.13 1.85
C THR A 40 -11.24 -2.58 3.22
N ARG A 41 -10.42 -2.72 4.26
CA ARG A 41 -10.82 -2.40 5.64
C ARG A 41 -10.95 -0.90 5.92
N ASN A 42 -10.16 -0.08 5.24
CA ASN A 42 -9.95 1.32 5.57
C ASN A 42 -10.30 2.20 4.35
N GLU A 43 -11.58 2.27 4.07
CA GLU A 43 -12.12 2.97 2.91
C GLU A 43 -13.23 3.94 3.31
N ASN A 44 -13.13 5.18 2.83
CA ASN A 44 -14.21 6.14 2.77
C ASN A 44 -14.40 6.58 1.31
N PRO A 45 -15.54 7.19 0.96
CA PRO A 45 -15.76 7.73 -0.38
C PRO A 45 -14.60 8.63 -0.82
N SER A 46 -14.05 8.37 -2.00
CA SER A 46 -12.90 9.06 -2.57
C SER A 46 -13.28 9.71 -3.91
N GLN A 47 -12.62 10.83 -4.23
CA GLN A 47 -12.71 11.46 -5.54
C GLN A 47 -11.68 10.91 -6.53
N LEU A 48 -10.70 10.14 -6.05
CA LEU A 48 -9.70 9.48 -6.88
C LEU A 48 -10.27 8.19 -7.49
N ARG A 49 -9.75 7.81 -8.64
CA ARG A 49 -9.97 6.48 -9.19
C ARG A 49 -9.24 5.47 -8.31
N HIS A 50 -9.95 4.51 -7.76
CA HIS A 50 -9.38 3.54 -6.83
C HIS A 50 -10.03 2.16 -6.94
N TYR A 51 -9.38 1.14 -6.33
CA TYR A 51 -9.96 -0.19 -6.16
C TYR A 51 -9.37 -0.89 -4.94
N ALA A 52 -10.17 -1.77 -4.33
CA ALA A 52 -9.72 -2.64 -3.25
C ALA A 52 -8.97 -3.85 -3.81
N MET A 53 -7.77 -4.13 -3.26
CA MET A 53 -6.94 -5.27 -3.65
C MET A 53 -7.43 -6.59 -3.08
N THR A 54 -8.09 -6.53 -1.94
CA THR A 54 -8.50 -7.70 -1.14
C THR A 54 -9.97 -7.60 -0.77
N ASN A 55 -10.52 -8.69 -0.27
CA ASN A 55 -11.79 -8.69 0.45
C ASN A 55 -11.56 -8.98 1.94
N ARG A 56 -12.60 -8.76 2.76
CA ARG A 56 -12.53 -8.92 4.22
C ARG A 56 -12.03 -10.29 4.69
N TRP A 57 -12.44 -11.36 4.00
CA TRP A 57 -12.03 -12.72 4.35
C TRP A 57 -10.55 -12.95 4.10
N GLN A 58 -10.03 -12.47 2.98
CA GLN A 58 -8.61 -12.57 2.65
C GLN A 58 -7.75 -11.85 3.69
N GLU A 59 -8.17 -10.67 4.14
CA GLU A 59 -7.47 -9.93 5.18
C GLU A 59 -7.54 -10.61 6.55
N VAL A 60 -8.67 -11.24 6.89
CA VAL A 60 -8.80 -12.05 8.13
C VAL A 60 -7.86 -13.24 8.08
N VAL A 61 -7.82 -13.98 6.97
CA VAL A 61 -6.89 -15.12 6.81
C VAL A 61 -5.44 -14.67 6.92
N HIS A 62 -5.08 -13.55 6.29
CA HIS A 62 -3.73 -12.98 6.41
C HIS A 62 -3.42 -12.56 7.86
N ALA A 63 -4.36 -11.92 8.55
CA ALA A 63 -4.20 -11.51 9.95
C ALA A 63 -4.00 -12.71 10.88
N LEU A 64 -4.75 -13.80 10.68
CA LEU A 64 -4.58 -15.04 11.44
C LEU A 64 -3.23 -15.70 11.17
N GLY A 65 -2.80 -15.78 9.92
CA GLY A 65 -1.48 -16.28 9.54
C GLY A 65 -0.34 -15.43 10.13
N ALA A 66 -0.49 -14.11 10.11
CA ALA A 66 0.47 -13.20 10.75
C ALA A 66 0.55 -13.39 12.27
N LYS A 67 -0.61 -13.62 12.91
CA LYS A 67 -0.69 -13.78 14.38
C LYS A 67 -0.16 -15.13 14.87
N PHE A 68 -0.49 -16.21 14.18
CA PHE A 68 -0.20 -17.56 14.66
C PHE A 68 1.04 -18.19 14.02
N LEU A 69 1.43 -17.76 12.82
CA LEU A 69 2.52 -18.36 12.05
C LEU A 69 3.65 -17.36 11.72
N ASP A 70 3.54 -16.13 12.24
CA ASP A 70 4.48 -15.01 11.96
C ASP A 70 4.66 -14.70 10.46
N LEU A 71 3.61 -14.89 9.67
CA LEU A 71 3.60 -14.68 8.21
C LEU A 71 3.14 -13.27 7.81
N HIS A 72 3.44 -12.26 8.62
CA HIS A 72 3.09 -10.88 8.32
C HIS A 72 3.75 -10.40 7.02
N GLY A 73 2.92 -9.96 6.07
CA GLY A 73 3.41 -9.51 4.77
C GLY A 73 3.90 -10.62 3.82
N LEU A 74 3.71 -11.89 4.16
CA LEU A 74 4.08 -13.03 3.32
C LEU A 74 2.87 -13.77 2.72
N LEU A 75 1.67 -13.41 3.14
CA LEU A 75 0.43 -13.92 2.56
C LEU A 75 -0.12 -12.96 1.48
N SER A 76 -1.35 -13.20 1.00
CA SER A 76 -1.97 -12.42 -0.08
C SER A 76 -1.16 -12.42 -1.39
N THR A 77 -0.47 -13.52 -1.67
CA THR A 77 0.39 -13.67 -2.86
C THR A 77 -0.39 -13.49 -4.16
N LYS A 78 -1.59 -14.08 -4.27
CA LYS A 78 -2.45 -13.97 -5.46
C LYS A 78 -2.85 -12.52 -5.70
N GLN A 79 -3.35 -11.85 -4.68
CA GLN A 79 -3.79 -10.45 -4.75
C GLN A 79 -2.65 -9.50 -5.12
N THR A 80 -1.45 -9.77 -4.59
CA THR A 80 -0.27 -8.96 -4.93
C THR A 80 0.20 -9.22 -6.37
N ARG A 81 0.08 -10.43 -6.90
CA ARG A 81 0.32 -10.70 -8.32
C ARG A 81 -0.68 -9.98 -9.21
N GLU A 82 -1.97 -10.01 -8.86
CA GLU A 82 -3.02 -9.25 -9.56
C GLU A 82 -2.75 -7.73 -9.51
N LEU A 83 -2.23 -7.21 -8.39
CA LEU A 83 -1.76 -5.83 -8.28
C LEU A 83 -0.62 -5.56 -9.28
N VAL A 84 0.38 -6.43 -9.35
CA VAL A 84 1.51 -6.31 -10.28
C VAL A 84 1.01 -6.30 -11.73
N ASP A 85 0.08 -7.17 -12.08
CA ASP A 85 -0.50 -7.20 -13.44
C ASP A 85 -1.25 -5.89 -13.76
N ARG A 86 -1.97 -5.33 -12.79
CA ARG A 86 -2.62 -4.01 -12.95
C ARG A 86 -1.63 -2.86 -13.07
N ILE A 87 -0.51 -2.90 -12.37
CA ILE A 87 0.56 -1.91 -12.53
C ILE A 87 1.13 -1.97 -13.95
N LYS A 88 1.41 -3.18 -14.46
CA LYS A 88 1.90 -3.39 -15.84
C LYS A 88 0.89 -2.89 -16.89
N GLU A 89 -0.40 -3.16 -16.69
CA GLU A 89 -1.46 -2.69 -17.58
C GLU A 89 -1.63 -1.16 -17.54
N TYR A 90 -1.56 -0.58 -16.35
CA TYR A 90 -1.71 0.87 -16.16
C TYR A 90 -0.52 1.66 -16.70
N GLN A 91 0.68 1.07 -16.70
CA GLN A 91 1.94 1.68 -17.15
C GLN A 91 2.20 3.03 -16.47
N PRO A 92 2.38 3.07 -15.15
CA PRO A 92 2.65 4.31 -14.42
C PRO A 92 4.05 4.84 -14.71
N ASP A 93 4.18 6.18 -14.66
CA ASP A 93 5.48 6.86 -14.66
C ASP A 93 6.10 6.91 -13.26
N ILE A 94 5.28 6.79 -12.21
CA ILE A 94 5.69 6.79 -10.81
C ILE A 94 4.84 5.77 -10.04
N ILE A 95 5.48 4.96 -9.19
CA ILE A 95 4.81 4.15 -8.17
C ILE A 95 4.99 4.83 -6.82
N HIS A 96 3.89 5.12 -6.13
CA HIS A 96 3.91 5.78 -4.83
C HIS A 96 3.39 4.85 -3.74
N LEU A 97 4.31 4.38 -2.89
CA LEU A 97 4.00 3.56 -1.74
C LEU A 97 3.64 4.45 -0.53
N HIS A 98 2.61 4.04 0.19
CA HIS A 98 2.24 4.58 1.49
C HIS A 98 2.35 3.50 2.56
N ASN A 99 1.40 3.38 3.48
CA ASN A 99 1.37 2.26 4.42
C ASN A 99 0.99 0.98 3.68
N ILE A 100 2.00 0.20 3.29
CA ILE A 100 1.82 -1.11 2.66
C ILE A 100 1.68 -2.24 3.67
N HIS A 101 2.05 -1.99 4.93
CA HIS A 101 1.80 -2.92 6.03
C HIS A 101 0.29 -2.97 6.34
N GLY A 102 -0.14 -4.09 6.77
CA GLY A 102 -1.55 -4.48 6.91
C GLY A 102 -1.66 -5.90 6.42
N TYR A 103 -2.82 -6.38 6.23
CA TYR A 103 -3.04 -7.79 5.87
C TYR A 103 -3.52 -7.93 4.43
N PHE A 104 -2.98 -7.13 3.51
CA PHE A 104 -3.49 -7.06 2.15
C PHE A 104 -2.41 -7.26 1.06
N CYS A 105 -1.13 -7.13 1.39
CA CYS A 105 -0.02 -7.16 0.46
C CYS A 105 1.04 -8.19 0.86
N ASN A 106 1.62 -8.88 -0.12
CA ASN A 106 2.80 -9.71 0.04
C ASN A 106 4.04 -8.89 -0.33
N PHE A 107 4.85 -8.55 0.66
CA PHE A 107 6.01 -7.69 0.47
C PHE A 107 7.05 -8.29 -0.46
N LYS A 108 7.31 -9.61 -0.34
CA LYS A 108 8.28 -10.29 -1.19
C LYS A 108 7.92 -10.15 -2.67
N VAL A 109 6.69 -10.49 -3.03
CA VAL A 109 6.19 -10.39 -4.41
C VAL A 109 6.22 -8.95 -4.91
N LEU A 110 5.81 -8.00 -4.08
CA LEU A 110 5.81 -6.58 -4.45
C LEU A 110 7.23 -6.07 -4.70
N PHE A 111 8.15 -6.28 -3.77
CA PHE A 111 9.52 -5.76 -3.88
C PHE A 111 10.34 -6.48 -4.96
N GLU A 112 10.14 -7.78 -5.19
CA GLU A 112 10.72 -8.49 -6.33
C GLU A 112 10.28 -7.87 -7.67
N TYR A 113 9.03 -7.46 -7.79
CA TYR A 113 8.56 -6.75 -8.97
C TYR A 113 9.17 -5.34 -9.08
N LEU A 114 9.18 -4.56 -8.00
CA LEU A 114 9.73 -3.20 -8.01
C LEU A 114 11.23 -3.19 -8.36
N ASP A 115 11.98 -4.19 -7.93
CA ASP A 115 13.39 -4.37 -8.28
C ASP A 115 13.60 -4.76 -9.75
N SER A 116 12.60 -5.36 -10.38
CA SER A 116 12.66 -5.82 -11.78
C SER A 116 12.33 -4.75 -12.83
N VAL A 117 11.90 -3.56 -12.41
CA VAL A 117 11.43 -2.49 -13.30
C VAL A 117 12.16 -1.18 -13.04
N ASP A 118 12.34 -0.39 -14.10
CA ASP A 118 12.97 0.94 -14.03
C ASP A 118 11.89 2.05 -13.91
N ILE A 119 10.98 1.88 -12.93
CA ILE A 119 9.94 2.87 -12.64
C ILE A 119 10.30 3.54 -11.31
N PRO A 120 10.39 4.88 -11.25
CA PRO A 120 10.66 5.59 -10.01
C PRO A 120 9.65 5.24 -8.91
N VAL A 121 10.17 4.87 -7.73
CA VAL A 121 9.37 4.54 -6.56
C VAL A 121 9.55 5.61 -5.50
N VAL A 122 8.45 6.22 -5.09
CA VAL A 122 8.38 7.13 -3.95
C VAL A 122 7.72 6.40 -2.79
N TRP A 123 8.26 6.52 -1.60
CA TRP A 123 7.66 5.91 -0.41
C TRP A 123 7.44 6.94 0.70
N THR A 124 6.19 7.28 0.96
CA THR A 124 5.82 8.12 2.09
C THR A 124 5.63 7.28 3.34
N LEU A 125 6.52 7.45 4.31
CA LEU A 125 6.45 6.76 5.60
C LEU A 125 5.52 7.53 6.54
N HIS A 126 4.47 6.87 7.01
CA HIS A 126 3.49 7.45 7.95
C HIS A 126 3.74 7.03 9.40
N ASP A 127 4.58 6.03 9.61
CA ASP A 127 4.97 5.47 10.89
C ASP A 127 6.34 4.81 10.83
N CYS A 128 6.78 4.20 11.92
CA CYS A 128 8.12 3.62 12.05
C CYS A 128 8.20 2.17 11.56
N TRP A 129 7.11 1.56 11.13
CA TRP A 129 7.06 0.16 10.74
C TRP A 129 8.12 -0.25 9.68
N PRO A 130 8.41 0.56 8.63
CA PRO A 130 9.34 0.15 7.57
C PRO A 130 10.78 -0.13 8.04
N PHE A 131 11.21 0.47 9.16
CA PHE A 131 12.54 0.25 9.71
C PHE A 131 12.55 -0.50 11.05
N THR A 132 11.41 -0.65 11.72
CA THR A 132 11.29 -1.47 12.93
C THR A 132 10.82 -2.90 12.61
N GLY A 133 10.19 -3.10 11.46
CA GLY A 133 9.60 -4.36 11.02
C GLY A 133 8.32 -4.76 11.75
N ARG A 134 7.97 -4.14 12.88
CA ARG A 134 6.78 -4.53 13.66
C ARG A 134 6.13 -3.38 14.42
N CYS A 135 6.90 -2.47 14.96
CA CYS A 135 6.40 -1.38 15.80
C CYS A 135 6.03 -0.16 14.98
N PHE A 136 4.81 0.36 15.12
CA PHE A 136 4.38 1.60 14.47
C PHE A 136 4.99 2.83 15.14
N HIS A 137 5.24 2.74 16.45
CA HIS A 137 5.88 3.77 17.26
C HIS A 137 6.87 3.11 18.21
N PHE A 138 8.05 3.70 18.35
CA PHE A 138 9.08 3.21 19.26
C PHE A 138 9.49 4.28 20.28
N VAL A 139 9.06 5.54 20.13
CA VAL A 139 9.38 6.64 21.06
C VAL A 139 8.58 6.45 22.36
N GLY A 140 9.29 6.35 23.49
CA GLY A 140 8.70 6.17 24.82
C GLY A 140 8.36 4.73 25.19
N VAL A 141 8.81 3.76 24.39
CA VAL A 141 8.78 2.34 24.73
C VAL A 141 10.23 1.87 24.73
N ASP A 142 10.69 1.30 25.85
CA ASP A 142 12.02 0.66 25.92
C ASP A 142 12.02 -0.57 25.01
N CYS A 143 12.29 -0.34 23.73
CA CYS A 143 12.40 -1.37 22.72
C CYS A 143 13.89 -1.66 22.52
N ASP A 144 14.45 -2.49 23.37
CA ASP A 144 15.86 -2.93 23.34
C ASP A 144 16.10 -4.04 22.30
N LYS A 145 15.30 -4.11 21.24
CA LYS A 145 15.37 -5.22 20.26
C LYS A 145 15.55 -4.73 18.84
#